data_7087f8fb327190a564f00eedef4881ba
#
_entry.id   7087f8fb327190a564f00eedef4881ba
#
_cell.length_a   1.000
_cell.length_b   1.000
_cell.length_c   1.000
_cell.angle_alpha   90.00
_cell.angle_beta   90.00
_cell.angle_gamma   90.00
#
_symmetry.space_group_name_H-M   'P 1'
#
loop_
_entity.id
_entity.type
_entity.pdbx_description
1 polymer ?
#
loop_
_entity_poly.entity_id
_entity_poly.type
_entity_poly.pdbx_seq_one_letter_code
_entity_poly.pdbx_strand_id
1 'polypeptide(L)'
;MILEAKFGQHLPLNRQSETYALQGIELSVSTIAGWVGACTANLDPLVTLIEAHVLAAERLHGDDTTVPVLAKGKTITGRVWTYVRDDRPFGGRAPPAAMFRYSRDRTAEHPNRHLVGYAGILQADAYAGYNGLYEADRQPGPVTEAACWAHGRRKLFELAELSRAPLAVEAVSQIDAIFDAERTINNLPAEARLVLRRQHVAPLVTDFETWMRESRGKVSRHAPVAKAMDYMLVRWEAFTRFLGNGRICLTNNAAERALRGIALGRKSWLFAGSDRGGDRAAAMYSLIYTAKLNDVDPRAWLADVLARIADHPASRLHELLPWNWTRAREGKEAA
;
A
#
# COMPACT_ATOMS: atom_id res chain seq x y z
N MET A 1 7.38 -14.48 -19.01
CA MET A 1 6.88 -13.43 -19.95
C MET A 1 5.41 -13.09 -19.70
N ILE A 2 4.47 -14.02 -19.86
CA ILE A 2 3.01 -13.78 -19.78
C ILE A 2 2.57 -13.12 -18.46
N LEU A 3 3.06 -13.62 -17.31
CA LEU A 3 2.70 -13.08 -15.99
C LEU A 3 3.13 -11.63 -15.82
N GLU A 4 4.40 -11.33 -16.10
CA GLU A 4 4.93 -9.97 -15.98
C GLU A 4 4.24 -9.01 -16.96
N ALA A 5 4.04 -9.41 -18.22
CA ALA A 5 3.29 -8.61 -19.19
C ALA A 5 1.86 -8.32 -18.71
N LYS A 6 1.16 -9.32 -18.12
CA LYS A 6 -0.20 -9.15 -17.61
C LYS A 6 -0.25 -8.25 -16.35
N PHE A 7 0.55 -8.53 -15.34
CA PHE A 7 0.42 -7.91 -14.02
C PHE A 7 1.44 -6.80 -13.75
N GLY A 8 2.58 -6.81 -14.46
CA GLY A 8 3.62 -5.78 -14.36
C GLY A 8 3.47 -4.66 -15.38
N GLN A 9 3.05 -5.00 -16.63
CA GLN A 9 2.85 -4.05 -17.73
C GLN A 9 1.36 -3.82 -18.03
N HIS A 10 0.45 -4.52 -17.34
CA HIS A 10 -1.01 -4.40 -17.50
C HIS A 10 -1.54 -4.77 -18.89
N LEU A 11 -0.83 -5.65 -19.63
CA LEU A 11 -1.22 -6.10 -20.96
C LEU A 11 -2.26 -7.23 -20.86
N PRO A 12 -3.51 -7.05 -21.35
CA PRO A 12 -4.55 -8.07 -21.30
C PRO A 12 -4.18 -9.36 -22.05
N LEU A 13 -4.71 -10.50 -21.60
CA LEU A 13 -4.38 -11.80 -22.21
C LEU A 13 -4.81 -11.91 -23.69
N ASN A 14 -5.93 -11.28 -24.08
CA ASN A 14 -6.37 -11.23 -25.47
C ASN A 14 -5.33 -10.54 -26.36
N ARG A 15 -4.79 -9.38 -25.91
CA ARG A 15 -3.73 -8.68 -26.65
C ARG A 15 -2.43 -9.48 -26.71
N GLN A 16 -2.09 -10.22 -25.66
CA GLN A 16 -0.95 -11.12 -25.67
C GLN A 16 -1.16 -12.26 -26.68
N SER A 17 -2.37 -12.87 -26.71
CA SER A 17 -2.76 -13.88 -27.70
C SER A 17 -2.61 -13.36 -29.13
N GLU A 18 -3.14 -12.16 -29.41
CA GLU A 18 -3.00 -11.49 -30.72
C GLU A 18 -1.53 -11.26 -31.09
N THR A 19 -0.71 -10.79 -30.14
CA THR A 19 0.72 -10.56 -30.36
C THR A 19 1.46 -11.86 -30.70
N TYR A 20 1.15 -12.97 -30.03
CA TYR A 20 1.74 -14.28 -30.33
C TYR A 20 1.29 -14.80 -31.70
N ALA A 21 0.02 -14.61 -32.05
CA ALA A 21 -0.50 -15.01 -33.39
C ALA A 21 0.22 -14.26 -34.51
N LEU A 22 0.51 -12.97 -34.37
CA LEU A 22 1.32 -12.20 -35.32
C LEU A 22 2.76 -12.73 -35.47
N GLN A 23 3.26 -13.44 -34.46
CA GLN A 23 4.56 -14.10 -34.48
C GLN A 23 4.48 -15.56 -34.95
N GLY A 24 3.31 -16.01 -35.44
CA GLY A 24 3.07 -17.38 -35.91
C GLY A 24 2.84 -18.39 -34.78
N ILE A 25 2.55 -17.94 -33.55
CA ILE A 25 2.32 -18.83 -32.41
C ILE A 25 0.86 -18.72 -31.97
N GLU A 26 0.05 -19.74 -32.30
CA GLU A 26 -1.37 -19.80 -31.92
C GLU A 26 -1.57 -20.20 -30.48
N LEU A 27 -1.88 -19.23 -29.62
CA LEU A 27 -2.18 -19.41 -28.19
C LEU A 27 -3.55 -18.84 -27.86
N SER A 28 -4.51 -19.71 -27.52
CA SER A 28 -5.83 -19.25 -27.12
C SER A 28 -5.78 -18.51 -25.77
N VAL A 29 -6.67 -17.55 -25.58
CA VAL A 29 -6.81 -16.81 -24.30
C VAL A 29 -7.07 -17.77 -23.14
N SER A 30 -7.83 -18.86 -23.35
CA SER A 30 -8.10 -19.88 -22.34
C SER A 30 -6.84 -20.65 -21.94
N THR A 31 -5.99 -21.01 -22.89
CA THR A 31 -4.70 -21.66 -22.65
C THR A 31 -3.80 -20.75 -21.79
N ILE A 32 -3.65 -19.49 -22.20
CA ILE A 32 -2.82 -18.52 -21.47
C ILE A 32 -3.39 -18.27 -20.05
N ALA A 33 -4.72 -18.18 -19.90
CA ALA A 33 -5.37 -18.03 -18.59
C ALA A 33 -5.17 -19.26 -17.69
N GLY A 34 -5.15 -20.46 -18.28
CA GLY A 34 -4.79 -21.70 -17.58
C GLY A 34 -3.36 -21.66 -17.04
N TRP A 35 -2.39 -21.26 -17.86
CA TRP A 35 -0.99 -21.11 -17.45
C TRP A 35 -0.81 -20.07 -16.34
N VAL A 36 -1.50 -18.92 -16.45
CA VAL A 36 -1.51 -17.91 -15.37
C VAL A 36 -1.99 -18.52 -14.08
N GLY A 37 -3.07 -19.33 -14.12
CA GLY A 37 -3.59 -19.99 -12.93
C GLY A 37 -2.61 -20.99 -12.32
N ALA A 38 -2.01 -21.84 -13.13
CA ALA A 38 -1.03 -22.84 -12.68
C ALA A 38 0.24 -22.19 -12.09
N CYS A 39 0.80 -21.21 -12.79
CA CYS A 39 1.97 -20.48 -12.28
C CYS A 39 1.67 -19.75 -10.96
N THR A 40 0.50 -19.10 -10.84
CA THR A 40 0.12 -18.42 -9.59
C THR A 40 0.02 -19.42 -8.42
N ALA A 41 -0.57 -20.59 -8.66
CA ALA A 41 -0.67 -21.64 -7.64
C ALA A 41 0.71 -22.15 -7.19
N ASN A 42 1.63 -22.37 -8.13
CA ASN A 42 3.02 -22.77 -7.80
C ASN A 42 3.80 -21.69 -7.03
N LEU A 43 3.46 -20.42 -7.21
CA LEU A 43 4.10 -19.29 -6.53
C LEU A 43 3.46 -18.94 -5.17
N ASP A 44 2.31 -19.53 -4.82
CA ASP A 44 1.57 -19.27 -3.57
C ASP A 44 2.42 -19.42 -2.29
N PRO A 45 3.33 -20.41 -2.16
CA PRO A 45 4.22 -20.48 -1.01
C PRO A 45 5.11 -19.25 -0.83
N LEU A 46 5.55 -18.60 -1.92
CA LEU A 46 6.33 -17.35 -1.83
C LEU A 46 5.44 -16.17 -1.45
N VAL A 47 4.19 -16.12 -1.92
CA VAL A 47 3.20 -15.13 -1.47
C VAL A 47 3.01 -15.24 0.04
N THR A 48 2.84 -16.45 0.57
CA THR A 48 2.69 -16.72 2.01
C THR A 48 3.92 -16.23 2.80
N LEU A 49 5.14 -16.46 2.31
CA LEU A 49 6.36 -15.97 2.97
C LEU A 49 6.47 -14.43 2.95
N ILE A 50 6.08 -13.78 1.85
CA ILE A 50 6.02 -12.32 1.76
C ILE A 50 5.00 -11.77 2.75
N GLU A 51 3.82 -12.36 2.84
CA GLU A 51 2.78 -11.96 3.79
C GLU A 51 3.24 -12.08 5.24
N ALA A 52 3.85 -13.20 5.59
CA ALA A 52 4.42 -13.41 6.92
C ALA A 52 5.48 -12.34 7.24
N HIS A 53 6.35 -12.00 6.28
CA HIS A 53 7.33 -10.95 6.44
C HIS A 53 6.69 -9.54 6.59
N VAL A 54 5.64 -9.25 5.84
CA VAL A 54 4.89 -7.99 5.95
C VAL A 54 4.21 -7.90 7.31
N LEU A 55 3.50 -8.94 7.73
CA LEU A 55 2.76 -8.96 9.01
C LEU A 55 3.68 -9.00 10.26
N ALA A 56 4.96 -9.33 10.10
CA ALA A 56 5.96 -9.23 11.17
C ALA A 56 6.50 -7.80 11.40
N ALA A 57 6.05 -6.82 10.62
CA ALA A 57 6.47 -5.43 10.77
C ALA A 57 5.84 -4.77 12.00
N GLU A 58 6.59 -3.89 12.68
CA GLU A 58 6.03 -3.04 13.75
C GLU A 58 5.04 -2.00 13.20
N ARG A 59 5.22 -1.58 11.94
CA ARG A 59 4.36 -0.60 11.27
C ARG A 59 4.08 -1.02 9.83
N LEU A 60 2.82 -0.95 9.44
CA LEU A 60 2.35 -1.13 8.07
C LEU A 60 1.74 0.16 7.52
N HIS A 61 1.90 0.37 6.23
CA HIS A 61 1.06 1.27 5.46
C HIS A 61 -0.08 0.48 4.84
N GLY A 62 -1.32 0.92 5.02
CA GLY A 62 -2.52 0.26 4.45
C GLY A 62 -3.33 1.20 3.57
N ASP A 63 -3.82 0.70 2.44
CA ASP A 63 -4.71 1.45 1.54
C ASP A 63 -5.48 0.49 0.64
N ASP A 64 -6.50 0.97 -0.08
CA ASP A 64 -7.25 0.19 -1.05
C ASP A 64 -7.60 0.96 -2.32
N THR A 65 -7.80 0.25 -3.42
CA THR A 65 -8.30 0.83 -4.67
C THR A 65 -9.40 -0.01 -5.29
N THR A 66 -10.26 0.65 -6.07
CA THR A 66 -11.34 -0.03 -6.82
C THR A 66 -10.78 -0.85 -7.97
N VAL A 67 -11.39 -2.01 -8.19
CA VAL A 67 -11.14 -2.87 -9.36
C VAL A 67 -12.48 -3.27 -9.96
N PRO A 68 -12.78 -2.96 -11.21
CA PRO A 68 -13.95 -3.50 -11.89
C PRO A 68 -13.83 -5.01 -12.06
N VAL A 69 -14.89 -5.74 -11.80
CA VAL A 69 -14.96 -7.19 -11.93
C VAL A 69 -16.16 -7.57 -12.77
N LEU A 70 -15.98 -8.47 -13.73
CA LEU A 70 -17.04 -8.91 -14.62
C LEU A 70 -18.11 -9.69 -13.82
N ALA A 71 -19.36 -9.32 -14.02
CA ALA A 71 -20.54 -10.02 -13.52
C ALA A 71 -21.54 -10.18 -14.67
N LYS A 72 -22.59 -10.99 -14.47
CA LYS A 72 -23.60 -11.23 -15.51
C LYS A 72 -24.24 -9.91 -15.97
N GLY A 73 -23.97 -9.52 -17.21
CA GLY A 73 -24.54 -8.32 -17.84
C GLY A 73 -24.03 -6.97 -17.34
N LYS A 74 -23.07 -6.95 -16.41
CA LYS A 74 -22.50 -5.71 -15.85
C LYS A 74 -21.10 -5.94 -15.26
N THR A 75 -20.47 -4.88 -14.77
CA THR A 75 -19.34 -4.98 -13.86
C THR A 75 -19.78 -4.63 -12.44
N ILE A 76 -19.17 -5.28 -11.45
CA ILE A 76 -19.25 -4.89 -10.03
C ILE A 76 -17.93 -4.24 -9.62
N THR A 77 -17.97 -3.47 -8.54
CA THR A 77 -16.79 -2.81 -8.00
C THR A 77 -16.20 -3.63 -6.86
N GLY A 78 -15.16 -4.43 -7.17
CA GLY A 78 -14.31 -5.05 -6.17
C GLY A 78 -13.25 -4.10 -5.66
N ARG A 79 -12.42 -4.57 -4.73
CA ARG A 79 -11.30 -3.85 -4.13
C ARG A 79 -10.01 -4.67 -4.17
N VAL A 80 -8.91 -3.97 -4.33
CA VAL A 80 -7.57 -4.49 -4.04
C VAL A 80 -7.01 -3.67 -2.90
N TRP A 81 -6.74 -4.35 -1.79
CA TRP A 81 -6.10 -3.82 -0.59
C TRP A 81 -4.61 -4.05 -0.68
N THR A 82 -3.82 -3.14 -0.13
CA THR A 82 -2.38 -3.33 0.04
C THR A 82 -1.95 -3.01 1.45
N TYR A 83 -0.98 -3.79 1.93
CA TYR A 83 -0.28 -3.53 3.19
C TYR A 83 1.21 -3.58 2.90
N VAL A 84 1.91 -2.49 3.20
CA VAL A 84 3.31 -2.31 2.82
C VAL A 84 4.18 -2.16 4.05
N ARG A 85 5.19 -3.01 4.15
CA ARG A 85 6.34 -2.83 5.02
C ARG A 85 7.41 -2.06 4.26
N ASP A 86 7.77 -0.87 4.72
CA ASP A 86 8.89 -0.10 4.20
C ASP A 86 9.54 0.68 5.35
N ASP A 87 10.63 0.12 5.89
CA ASP A 87 11.30 0.64 7.07
C ASP A 87 12.42 1.63 6.70
N ARG A 88 12.70 1.83 5.40
CA ARG A 88 13.75 2.73 4.90
C ARG A 88 13.61 4.19 5.38
N PRO A 89 12.39 4.78 5.47
CA PRO A 89 12.23 6.15 5.91
C PRO A 89 12.75 6.45 7.32
N PHE A 90 12.94 5.44 8.16
CA PHE A 90 13.54 5.58 9.50
C PHE A 90 14.80 4.73 9.69
N GLY A 91 15.52 4.45 8.60
CA GLY A 91 16.79 3.75 8.62
C GLY A 91 16.71 2.26 8.94
N GLY A 92 15.53 1.66 8.86
CA GLY A 92 15.32 0.23 9.07
C GLY A 92 15.96 -0.61 7.95
N ARG A 93 16.49 -1.79 8.31
CA ARG A 93 17.23 -2.68 7.40
C ARG A 93 16.40 -3.83 6.83
N ALA A 94 15.17 -4.02 7.32
CA ALA A 94 14.31 -5.08 6.83
C ALA A 94 13.97 -4.83 5.35
N PRO A 95 14.01 -5.87 4.51
CA PRO A 95 13.64 -5.74 3.11
C PRO A 95 12.23 -5.18 2.96
N PRO A 96 12.00 -4.17 2.10
CA PRO A 96 10.66 -3.67 1.86
C PRO A 96 9.84 -4.71 1.11
N ALA A 97 8.56 -4.84 1.50
CA ALA A 97 7.65 -5.80 0.89
C ALA A 97 6.21 -5.30 0.94
N ALA A 98 5.38 -5.81 0.04
CA ALA A 98 3.96 -5.50 0.02
C ALA A 98 3.13 -6.76 -0.19
N MET A 99 2.09 -6.93 0.59
CA MET A 99 1.04 -7.89 0.32
C MET A 99 -0.19 -7.21 -0.24
N PHE A 100 -0.83 -7.87 -1.21
CA PHE A 100 -2.09 -7.43 -1.79
C PHE A 100 -3.16 -8.48 -1.55
N ARG A 101 -4.40 -8.02 -1.32
CA ARG A 101 -5.56 -8.86 -1.14
C ARG A 101 -6.73 -8.33 -1.98
N TYR A 102 -7.50 -9.23 -2.55
CA TYR A 102 -8.71 -8.88 -3.28
C TYR A 102 -9.95 -9.07 -2.40
N SER A 103 -10.98 -8.26 -2.62
CA SER A 103 -12.31 -8.46 -2.07
C SER A 103 -13.40 -7.96 -3.03
N ARG A 104 -14.62 -8.50 -2.89
CA ARG A 104 -15.77 -8.09 -3.72
C ARG A 104 -16.32 -6.71 -3.40
N ASP A 105 -16.04 -6.21 -2.23
CA ASP A 105 -16.56 -4.94 -1.71
C ASP A 105 -15.56 -4.29 -0.73
N ARG A 106 -15.97 -3.18 -0.10
CA ARG A 106 -15.16 -2.41 0.86
C ARG A 106 -15.68 -2.56 2.29
N THR A 107 -16.22 -3.71 2.69
CA THR A 107 -16.69 -3.89 4.07
C THR A 107 -15.52 -4.04 5.06
N ALA A 108 -15.78 -3.71 6.34
CA ALA A 108 -14.80 -3.82 7.42
C ALA A 108 -14.31 -5.25 7.67
N GLU A 109 -15.11 -6.26 7.28
CA GLU A 109 -14.74 -7.69 7.40
C GLU A 109 -13.40 -7.99 6.72
N HIS A 110 -13.14 -7.37 5.55
CA HIS A 110 -11.94 -7.66 4.77
C HIS A 110 -10.66 -7.25 5.48
N PRO A 111 -10.44 -5.97 5.88
CA PRO A 111 -9.24 -5.60 6.60
C PRO A 111 -9.11 -6.31 7.96
N ASN A 112 -10.22 -6.59 8.66
CA ASN A 112 -10.18 -7.37 9.90
C ASN A 112 -9.65 -8.78 9.67
N ARG A 113 -10.07 -9.45 8.58
CA ARG A 113 -9.55 -10.77 8.20
C ARG A 113 -8.11 -10.72 7.71
N HIS A 114 -7.73 -9.71 6.90
CA HIS A 114 -6.37 -9.58 6.38
C HIS A 114 -5.34 -9.38 7.48
N LEU A 115 -5.72 -8.66 8.56
CA LEU A 115 -4.84 -8.28 9.65
C LEU A 115 -5.15 -9.02 10.96
N VAL A 116 -5.82 -10.19 10.89
CA VAL A 116 -6.30 -10.95 12.07
C VAL A 116 -5.19 -11.21 13.09
N GLY A 117 -3.97 -11.52 12.66
CA GLY A 117 -2.81 -11.79 13.51
C GLY A 117 -1.90 -10.59 13.78
N TYR A 118 -2.25 -9.41 13.29
CA TYR A 118 -1.41 -8.21 13.38
C TYR A 118 -1.81 -7.31 14.56
N ALA A 119 -0.85 -6.85 15.35
CA ALA A 119 -1.05 -5.96 16.50
C ALA A 119 -0.09 -4.76 16.53
N GLY A 120 0.54 -4.43 15.41
CA GLY A 120 1.45 -3.28 15.27
C GLY A 120 0.72 -1.97 14.97
N ILE A 121 1.42 -1.06 14.30
CA ILE A 121 0.91 0.25 13.89
C ILE A 121 0.38 0.14 12.44
N LEU A 122 -0.85 0.55 12.21
CA LEU A 122 -1.40 0.70 10.86
C LEU A 122 -1.47 2.19 10.50
N GLN A 123 -0.69 2.57 9.51
CA GLN A 123 -0.72 3.91 8.93
C GLN A 123 -1.60 3.90 7.67
N ALA A 124 -2.76 4.54 7.75
CA ALA A 124 -3.76 4.51 6.69
C ALA A 124 -4.52 5.84 6.57
N ASP A 125 -5.46 5.92 5.62
CA ASP A 125 -6.50 6.93 5.64
C ASP A 125 -7.47 6.68 6.82
N ALA A 126 -8.32 7.65 7.13
CA ALA A 126 -9.31 7.51 8.21
C ALA A 126 -10.56 6.72 7.75
N TYR A 127 -10.38 5.62 7.04
CA TYR A 127 -11.47 4.76 6.62
C TYR A 127 -12.10 4.03 7.82
N ALA A 128 -13.42 4.19 8.00
CA ALA A 128 -14.14 3.62 9.14
C ALA A 128 -14.10 2.08 9.21
N GLY A 129 -13.84 1.40 8.08
CA GLY A 129 -13.69 -0.06 8.05
C GLY A 129 -12.49 -0.60 8.82
N TYR A 130 -11.54 0.26 9.21
CA TYR A 130 -10.43 -0.11 10.08
C TYR A 130 -10.75 -0.01 11.57
N ASN A 131 -11.89 0.61 11.97
CA ASN A 131 -12.18 0.89 13.38
C ASN A 131 -12.15 -0.37 14.26
N GLY A 132 -12.66 -1.51 13.77
CA GLY A 132 -12.63 -2.77 14.52
C GLY A 132 -11.20 -3.30 14.80
N LEU A 133 -10.20 -2.85 14.06
CA LEU A 133 -8.79 -3.18 14.32
C LEU A 133 -8.24 -2.45 15.55
N TYR A 134 -8.82 -1.31 15.92
CA TYR A 134 -8.35 -0.42 16.98
C TYR A 134 -9.04 -0.69 18.32
N GLU A 135 -10.00 -1.60 18.38
CA GLU A 135 -10.75 -1.95 19.60
C GLU A 135 -9.84 -2.61 20.65
N ALA A 136 -9.98 -2.18 21.91
CA ALA A 136 -9.08 -2.56 23.00
C ALA A 136 -9.13 -4.05 23.35
N ASP A 137 -10.26 -4.72 23.12
CA ASP A 137 -10.52 -6.15 23.40
C ASP A 137 -10.14 -7.07 22.23
N ARG A 138 -9.66 -6.50 21.11
CA ARG A 138 -9.22 -7.27 19.95
C ARG A 138 -8.06 -8.21 20.26
N GLN A 139 -8.09 -9.42 19.73
CA GLN A 139 -7.00 -10.39 19.81
C GLN A 139 -6.20 -10.45 18.50
N PRO A 140 -4.86 -10.55 18.54
CA PRO A 140 -3.93 -10.71 19.68
C PRO A 140 -3.67 -9.41 20.47
N GLY A 141 -4.23 -8.31 20.07
CA GLY A 141 -4.15 -6.98 20.65
C GLY A 141 -4.66 -5.92 19.69
N PRO A 142 -4.97 -4.71 20.16
CA PRO A 142 -5.38 -3.61 19.29
C PRO A 142 -4.26 -3.21 18.34
N VAL A 143 -4.65 -2.91 17.10
CA VAL A 143 -3.76 -2.22 16.15
C VAL A 143 -3.71 -0.75 16.54
N THR A 144 -2.54 -0.16 16.53
CA THR A 144 -2.36 1.27 16.80
C THR A 144 -2.64 2.08 15.54
N GLU A 145 -3.64 2.95 15.57
CA GLU A 145 -3.96 3.83 14.44
C GLU A 145 -2.91 4.93 14.26
N ALA A 146 -2.44 5.16 13.04
CA ALA A 146 -1.67 6.34 12.65
C ALA A 146 -2.27 6.94 11.38
N ALA A 147 -2.72 8.20 11.44
CA ALA A 147 -3.42 8.84 10.33
C ALA A 147 -2.45 9.51 9.34
N CYS A 148 -2.89 9.59 8.07
CA CYS A 148 -2.12 10.18 7.00
C CYS A 148 -2.40 11.69 6.87
N TRP A 149 -1.39 12.54 7.10
CA TRP A 149 -1.49 13.99 6.94
C TRP A 149 -1.77 14.42 5.49
N ALA A 150 -1.29 13.67 4.50
CA ALA A 150 -1.57 13.99 3.10
C ALA A 150 -3.08 13.91 2.78
N HIS A 151 -3.82 12.99 3.40
CA HIS A 151 -5.27 12.91 3.26
C HIS A 151 -5.99 14.08 3.94
N GLY A 152 -5.55 14.49 5.14
CA GLY A 152 -6.06 15.70 5.80
C GLY A 152 -5.79 16.95 4.97
N ARG A 153 -4.55 17.11 4.51
CA ARG A 153 -4.14 18.22 3.64
C ARG A 153 -4.97 18.28 2.34
N ARG A 154 -5.21 17.16 1.68
CA ARG A 154 -5.98 17.10 0.42
C ARG A 154 -7.37 17.68 0.57
N LYS A 155 -8.08 17.35 1.67
CA LYS A 155 -9.43 17.89 1.94
C LYS A 155 -9.45 19.42 2.09
N LEU A 156 -8.43 19.98 2.71
CA LEU A 156 -8.27 21.43 2.86
C LEU A 156 -7.79 22.07 1.55
N PHE A 157 -6.86 21.44 0.85
CA PHE A 157 -6.31 21.92 -0.41
C PHE A 157 -7.38 22.03 -1.51
N GLU A 158 -8.30 21.08 -1.62
CA GLU A 158 -9.42 21.15 -2.55
C GLU A 158 -10.29 22.40 -2.30
N LEU A 159 -10.49 22.77 -1.04
CA LEU A 159 -11.24 23.98 -0.67
C LEU A 159 -10.45 25.28 -0.90
N ALA A 160 -9.12 25.23 -0.70
CA ALA A 160 -8.22 26.35 -0.96
C ALA A 160 -8.18 26.67 -2.46
N GLU A 161 -8.05 25.66 -3.32
CA GLU A 161 -7.96 25.82 -4.78
C GLU A 161 -9.31 26.16 -5.41
N LEU A 162 -10.38 25.42 -5.09
CA LEU A 162 -11.68 25.54 -5.76
C LEU A 162 -12.49 26.74 -5.26
N SER A 163 -12.44 27.06 -3.98
CA SER A 163 -13.26 28.13 -3.38
C SER A 163 -12.45 29.27 -2.78
N ARG A 164 -11.11 29.21 -2.84
CA ARG A 164 -10.19 30.19 -2.22
C ARG A 164 -10.58 30.53 -0.78
N ALA A 165 -11.08 29.52 -0.03
CA ALA A 165 -11.53 29.70 1.34
C ALA A 165 -10.34 30.11 2.23
N PRO A 166 -10.31 31.30 2.83
CA PRO A 166 -9.13 31.83 3.53
C PRO A 166 -8.61 30.88 4.62
N LEU A 167 -9.51 30.29 5.42
CA LEU A 167 -9.14 29.31 6.44
C LEU A 167 -8.54 28.03 5.86
N ALA A 168 -8.95 27.61 4.67
CA ALA A 168 -8.38 26.44 4.01
C ALA A 168 -6.98 26.75 3.46
N VAL A 169 -6.78 27.94 2.89
CA VAL A 169 -5.47 28.42 2.43
C VAL A 169 -4.48 28.48 3.60
N GLU A 170 -4.89 29.08 4.72
CA GLU A 170 -4.07 29.17 5.94
C GLU A 170 -3.73 27.79 6.50
N ALA A 171 -4.73 26.89 6.59
CA ALA A 171 -4.49 25.51 7.04
C ALA A 171 -3.49 24.77 6.17
N VAL A 172 -3.58 24.91 4.85
CA VAL A 172 -2.63 24.28 3.90
C VAL A 172 -1.23 24.82 4.11
N SER A 173 -1.07 26.14 4.28
CA SER A 173 0.23 26.77 4.54
C SER A 173 0.90 26.23 5.81
N GLN A 174 0.14 26.10 6.91
CA GLN A 174 0.65 25.57 8.16
C GLN A 174 1.01 24.08 8.05
N ILE A 175 0.18 23.28 7.36
CA ILE A 175 0.50 21.87 7.09
C ILE A 175 1.76 21.75 6.23
N ASP A 176 1.94 22.62 5.25
CA ASP A 176 3.14 22.61 4.38
C ASP A 176 4.41 22.91 5.20
N ALA A 177 4.36 23.82 6.16
CA ALA A 177 5.47 24.06 7.08
C ALA A 177 5.83 22.82 7.91
N ILE A 178 4.82 22.05 8.37
CA ILE A 178 5.04 20.76 9.05
C ILE A 178 5.71 19.75 8.10
N PHE A 179 5.26 19.66 6.85
CA PHE A 179 5.87 18.77 5.85
C PHE A 179 7.31 19.17 5.53
N ASP A 180 7.62 20.47 5.45
CA ASP A 180 8.95 20.97 5.19
C ASP A 180 9.91 20.65 6.33
N ALA A 181 9.49 20.85 7.58
CA ALA A 181 10.27 20.44 8.75
C ALA A 181 10.52 18.92 8.78
N GLU A 182 9.48 18.10 8.52
CA GLU A 182 9.61 16.64 8.50
C GLU A 182 10.52 16.14 7.36
N ARG A 183 10.58 16.84 6.23
CA ARG A 183 11.42 16.47 5.08
C ARG A 183 12.90 16.48 5.44
N THR A 184 13.33 17.35 6.35
CA THR A 184 14.74 17.48 6.76
C THR A 184 15.25 16.31 7.60
N ILE A 185 14.33 15.53 8.17
CA ILE A 185 14.65 14.42 9.07
C ILE A 185 14.34 13.04 8.47
N ASN A 186 13.97 12.99 7.20
CA ASN A 186 13.76 11.72 6.49
C ASN A 186 15.07 10.91 6.41
N ASN A 187 14.92 9.58 6.42
CA ASN A 187 16.02 8.60 6.36
C ASN A 187 16.95 8.58 7.59
N LEU A 188 16.69 9.36 8.61
CA LEU A 188 17.38 9.27 9.90
C LEU A 188 16.84 8.09 10.71
N PRO A 189 17.65 7.49 11.61
CA PRO A 189 17.18 6.48 12.57
C PRO A 189 15.99 6.98 13.39
N ALA A 190 15.12 6.05 13.79
CA ALA A 190 13.87 6.39 14.49
C ALA A 190 14.07 7.27 15.73
N GLU A 191 15.13 7.00 16.50
CA GLU A 191 15.49 7.74 17.71
C GLU A 191 15.90 9.19 17.38
N ALA A 192 16.73 9.38 16.34
CA ALA A 192 17.14 10.70 15.86
C ALA A 192 15.95 11.51 15.34
N ARG A 193 15.07 10.85 14.55
CA ARG A 193 13.82 11.48 14.10
C ARG A 193 12.96 11.95 15.27
N LEU A 194 12.83 11.14 16.31
CA LEU A 194 12.03 11.47 17.48
C LEU A 194 12.55 12.72 18.21
N VAL A 195 13.87 12.85 18.37
CA VAL A 195 14.50 14.03 18.97
C VAL A 195 14.22 15.28 18.16
N LEU A 196 14.50 15.24 16.87
CA LEU A 196 14.32 16.39 15.97
C LEU A 196 12.84 16.77 15.79
N ARG A 197 11.92 15.80 15.80
CA ARG A 197 10.48 16.07 15.80
C ARG A 197 10.04 16.86 17.01
N ARG A 198 10.53 16.50 18.20
CA ARG A 198 10.22 17.24 19.43
C ARG A 198 10.71 18.68 19.39
N GLN A 199 11.86 18.91 18.76
CA GLN A 199 12.46 20.24 18.66
C GLN A 199 11.83 21.10 17.57
N HIS A 200 11.56 20.57 16.39
CA HIS A 200 11.24 21.35 15.20
C HIS A 200 9.82 21.14 14.66
N VAL A 201 9.21 19.97 14.89
CA VAL A 201 7.91 19.64 14.32
C VAL A 201 6.79 19.78 15.34
N ALA A 202 7.01 19.37 16.59
CA ALA A 202 5.99 19.42 17.63
C ALA A 202 5.47 20.84 17.91
N PRO A 203 6.29 21.90 17.97
CA PRO A 203 5.78 23.26 18.11
C PRO A 203 4.81 23.64 16.98
N LEU A 204 5.18 23.36 15.72
CA LEU A 204 4.33 23.66 14.55
C LEU A 204 2.98 22.91 14.62
N VAL A 205 3.00 21.65 15.06
CA VAL A 205 1.77 20.85 15.22
C VAL A 205 0.90 21.39 16.34
N THR A 206 1.49 21.85 17.45
CA THR A 206 0.76 22.44 18.58
C THR A 206 0.11 23.77 18.18
N ASP A 207 0.85 24.62 17.48
CA ASP A 207 0.34 25.90 16.98
C ASP A 207 -0.81 25.67 15.98
N PHE A 208 -0.63 24.72 15.07
CA PHE A 208 -1.67 24.33 14.11
C PHE A 208 -2.93 23.78 14.80
N GLU A 209 -2.78 22.95 15.83
CA GLU A 209 -3.92 22.45 16.62
C GLU A 209 -4.70 23.59 17.26
N THR A 210 -4.00 24.49 17.94
CA THR A 210 -4.61 25.65 18.62
C THR A 210 -5.38 26.48 17.61
N TRP A 211 -4.72 26.88 16.53
CA TRP A 211 -5.34 27.67 15.46
C TRP A 211 -6.56 26.95 14.84
N MET A 212 -6.44 25.63 14.60
CA MET A 212 -7.50 24.87 13.97
C MET A 212 -8.75 24.75 14.87
N ARG A 213 -8.55 24.52 16.19
CA ARG A 213 -9.65 24.48 17.18
C ARG A 213 -10.37 25.84 17.31
N GLU A 214 -9.61 26.91 17.39
CA GLU A 214 -10.15 28.27 17.43
C GLU A 214 -10.91 28.62 16.16
N SER A 215 -10.35 28.35 15.00
CA SER A 215 -10.96 28.63 13.70
C SER A 215 -12.22 27.78 13.49
N ARG A 216 -12.18 26.50 13.91
CA ARG A 216 -13.34 25.61 13.87
C ARG A 216 -14.52 26.13 14.70
N GLY A 217 -14.26 26.73 15.85
CA GLY A 217 -15.27 27.35 16.73
C GLY A 217 -15.98 28.56 16.09
N LYS A 218 -15.36 29.20 15.11
CA LYS A 218 -15.88 30.42 14.44
C LYS A 218 -16.69 30.14 13.18
N VAL A 219 -16.77 28.88 12.72
CA VAL A 219 -17.45 28.51 11.49
C VAL A 219 -18.63 27.56 11.72
N SER A 220 -19.64 27.66 10.86
CA SER A 220 -20.80 26.77 10.91
C SER A 220 -20.39 25.31 10.75
N ARG A 221 -21.00 24.40 11.52
CA ARG A 221 -20.79 22.94 11.42
C ARG A 221 -21.09 22.38 10.01
N HIS A 222 -21.89 23.10 9.22
CA HIS A 222 -22.25 22.69 7.86
C HIS A 222 -21.24 23.18 6.80
N ALA A 223 -20.34 24.10 7.17
CA ALA A 223 -19.35 24.64 6.25
C ALA A 223 -18.38 23.51 5.78
N PRO A 224 -18.05 23.46 4.49
CA PRO A 224 -17.09 22.47 3.97
C PRO A 224 -15.75 22.48 4.70
N VAL A 225 -15.24 23.67 5.05
CA VAL A 225 -14.00 23.82 5.80
C VAL A 225 -14.09 23.24 7.20
N ALA A 226 -15.25 23.38 7.89
CA ALA A 226 -15.48 22.78 9.20
C ALA A 226 -15.41 21.24 9.12
N LYS A 227 -16.02 20.64 8.10
CA LYS A 227 -15.95 19.18 7.89
C LYS A 227 -14.52 18.69 7.60
N ALA A 228 -13.73 19.48 6.88
CA ALA A 228 -12.33 19.17 6.61
C ALA A 228 -11.47 19.26 7.90
N MET A 229 -11.73 20.26 8.76
CA MET A 229 -11.09 20.37 10.08
C MET A 229 -11.52 19.22 11.01
N ASP A 230 -12.82 18.92 11.08
CA ASP A 230 -13.36 17.83 11.91
C ASP A 230 -12.78 16.47 11.51
N TYR A 231 -12.49 16.22 10.22
CA TYR A 231 -11.81 15.01 9.78
C TYR A 231 -10.47 14.77 10.49
N MET A 232 -9.71 15.85 10.75
CA MET A 232 -8.45 15.76 11.49
C MET A 232 -8.67 15.79 13.00
N LEU A 233 -9.49 16.73 13.51
CA LEU A 233 -9.68 16.96 14.93
C LEU A 233 -10.29 15.78 15.68
N VAL A 234 -11.24 15.05 15.06
CA VAL A 234 -11.86 13.84 15.64
C VAL A 234 -10.83 12.71 15.86
N ARG A 235 -9.78 12.67 15.04
CA ARG A 235 -8.71 11.67 15.10
C ARG A 235 -7.35 12.28 15.43
N TRP A 236 -7.33 13.40 16.14
CA TRP A 236 -6.12 14.19 16.37
C TRP A 236 -5.00 13.38 17.01
N GLU A 237 -5.31 12.49 17.92
CA GLU A 237 -4.34 11.57 18.52
C GLU A 237 -3.65 10.69 17.46
N ALA A 238 -4.41 10.15 16.52
CA ALA A 238 -3.85 9.34 15.42
C ALA A 238 -2.99 10.19 14.46
N PHE A 239 -3.36 11.46 14.22
CA PHE A 239 -2.56 12.40 13.43
C PHE A 239 -1.27 12.81 14.13
N THR A 240 -1.24 12.92 15.47
CA THR A 240 -0.08 13.38 16.25
C THR A 240 0.80 12.24 16.77
N ARG A 241 0.40 11.00 16.64
CA ARG A 241 1.12 9.82 17.13
C ARG A 241 2.56 9.72 16.64
N PHE A 242 2.85 10.24 15.45
CA PHE A 242 4.20 10.27 14.89
C PHE A 242 5.18 11.11 15.73
N LEU A 243 4.71 12.09 16.50
CA LEU A 243 5.53 12.89 17.43
C LEU A 243 6.08 12.06 18.59
N GLY A 244 5.41 10.97 18.95
CA GLY A 244 5.81 10.03 20.01
C GLY A 244 6.55 8.79 19.49
N ASN A 245 6.60 8.55 18.18
CA ASN A 245 7.23 7.36 17.63
C ASN A 245 7.94 7.68 16.29
N GLY A 246 9.28 7.58 16.29
CA GLY A 246 10.12 7.88 15.13
C GLY A 246 9.91 6.96 13.91
N ARG A 247 9.27 5.79 14.09
CA ARG A 247 8.96 4.85 13.01
C ARG A 247 7.72 5.23 12.21
N ILE A 248 6.82 6.05 12.75
CA ILE A 248 5.63 6.50 12.03
C ILE A 248 6.03 7.56 11.01
N CYS A 249 5.56 7.44 9.78
CA CYS A 249 5.71 8.44 8.73
C CYS A 249 4.60 9.49 8.82
N LEU A 250 4.82 10.67 8.22
CA LEU A 250 3.79 11.70 8.15
C LEU A 250 2.69 11.30 7.14
N THR A 251 3.05 10.50 6.13
CA THR A 251 2.16 10.13 5.03
C THR A 251 2.05 8.62 4.82
N ASN A 252 0.98 8.21 4.14
CA ASN A 252 0.74 6.84 3.70
C ASN A 252 1.23 6.58 2.27
N ASN A 253 2.15 7.38 1.76
CA ASN A 253 2.60 7.34 0.36
C ASN A 253 3.17 5.98 -0.08
N ALA A 254 3.65 5.13 0.83
CA ALA A 254 4.14 3.80 0.46
C ALA A 254 3.02 2.91 -0.08
N ALA A 255 1.85 2.91 0.58
CA ALA A 255 0.67 2.18 0.10
C ALA A 255 0.08 2.83 -1.17
N GLU A 256 0.00 4.17 -1.22
CA GLU A 256 -0.48 4.88 -2.41
C GLU A 256 0.38 4.57 -3.64
N ARG A 257 1.72 4.55 -3.50
CA ARG A 257 2.63 4.15 -4.59
C ARG A 257 2.44 2.70 -5.00
N ALA A 258 2.18 1.79 -4.05
CA ALA A 258 1.91 0.39 -4.35
C ALA A 258 0.65 0.19 -5.20
N LEU A 259 -0.39 0.96 -4.93
CA LEU A 259 -1.65 0.93 -5.69
C LEU A 259 -1.61 1.69 -7.02
N ARG A 260 -0.65 2.60 -7.19
CA ARG A 260 -0.60 3.49 -8.37
C ARG A 260 -0.54 2.71 -9.69
N GLY A 261 0.25 1.64 -9.74
CA GLY A 261 0.34 0.78 -10.93
C GLY A 261 -1.01 0.17 -11.30
N ILE A 262 -1.77 -0.32 -10.30
CA ILE A 262 -3.10 -0.90 -10.49
C ILE A 262 -4.09 0.17 -10.93
N ALA A 263 -4.09 1.33 -10.27
CA ALA A 263 -4.99 2.44 -10.59
C ALA A 263 -4.81 2.98 -12.01
N LEU A 264 -3.58 2.99 -12.53
CA LEU A 264 -3.28 3.35 -13.91
C LEU A 264 -3.60 2.19 -14.87
N GLY A 265 -3.15 0.97 -14.54
CA GLY A 265 -3.25 -0.20 -15.39
C GLY A 265 -4.69 -0.65 -15.64
N ARG A 266 -5.61 -0.46 -14.69
CA ARG A 266 -7.04 -0.80 -14.88
C ARG A 266 -7.70 -0.06 -16.05
N LYS A 267 -7.11 1.02 -16.54
CA LYS A 267 -7.55 1.71 -17.75
C LYS A 267 -7.24 0.91 -19.03
N SER A 268 -6.25 0.01 -18.97
CA SER A 268 -5.83 -0.83 -20.10
C SER A 268 -6.57 -2.17 -20.17
N TRP A 269 -6.94 -2.78 -19.03
CA TRP A 269 -7.56 -4.11 -18.97
C TRP A 269 -9.05 -4.11 -18.57
N LEU A 270 -9.66 -2.95 -18.36
CA LEU A 270 -11.09 -2.68 -18.13
C LEU A 270 -11.69 -3.38 -16.88
N PHE A 271 -11.52 -4.70 -16.70
CA PHE A 271 -12.05 -5.46 -15.57
C PHE A 271 -11.26 -6.76 -15.32
N ALA A 272 -11.34 -7.28 -14.09
CA ALA A 272 -10.98 -8.66 -13.79
C ALA A 272 -12.11 -9.60 -14.23
N GLY A 273 -11.78 -10.73 -14.84
CA GLY A 273 -12.77 -11.64 -15.40
C GLY A 273 -13.61 -12.40 -14.36
N SER A 274 -13.18 -12.44 -13.10
CA SER A 274 -13.86 -13.13 -11.99
C SER A 274 -13.21 -12.76 -10.66
N ASP A 275 -13.84 -13.11 -9.52
CA ASP A 275 -13.24 -13.00 -8.19
C ASP A 275 -11.91 -13.75 -8.09
N ARG A 276 -11.87 -15.00 -8.59
CA ARG A 276 -10.62 -15.78 -8.68
C ARG A 276 -9.54 -15.10 -9.53
N GLY A 277 -9.94 -14.33 -10.54
CA GLY A 277 -9.03 -13.47 -11.31
C GLY A 277 -8.49 -12.31 -10.48
N GLY A 278 -9.31 -11.76 -9.59
CA GLY A 278 -8.92 -10.74 -8.60
C GLY A 278 -7.91 -11.28 -7.60
N ASP A 279 -8.16 -12.48 -7.03
CA ASP A 279 -7.23 -13.14 -6.09
C ASP A 279 -5.87 -13.42 -6.73
N ARG A 280 -5.86 -13.97 -7.95
CA ARG A 280 -4.63 -14.19 -8.72
C ARG A 280 -3.87 -12.90 -8.99
N ALA A 281 -4.60 -11.82 -9.31
CA ALA A 281 -3.98 -10.52 -9.51
C ALA A 281 -3.34 -9.99 -8.24
N ALA A 282 -4.01 -10.11 -7.10
CA ALA A 282 -3.47 -9.71 -5.80
C ALA A 282 -2.18 -10.49 -5.44
N ALA A 283 -2.19 -11.82 -5.60
CA ALA A 283 -1.00 -12.65 -5.42
C ALA A 283 0.17 -12.20 -6.30
N MET A 284 -0.08 -12.00 -7.60
CA MET A 284 0.95 -11.57 -8.55
C MET A 284 1.44 -10.13 -8.28
N TYR A 285 0.57 -9.22 -7.82
CA TYR A 285 1.01 -7.88 -7.40
C TYR A 285 1.91 -7.95 -6.17
N SER A 286 1.63 -8.83 -5.20
CA SER A 286 2.49 -9.04 -4.03
C SER A 286 3.91 -9.45 -4.46
N LEU A 287 4.02 -10.38 -5.39
CA LEU A 287 5.30 -10.87 -5.93
C LEU A 287 6.03 -9.78 -6.73
N ILE A 288 5.37 -9.22 -7.74
CA ILE A 288 5.98 -8.27 -8.69
C ILE A 288 6.35 -6.96 -8.00
N TYR A 289 5.47 -6.42 -7.15
CA TYR A 289 5.74 -5.16 -6.47
C TYR A 289 6.84 -5.32 -5.41
N THR A 290 6.86 -6.43 -4.69
CA THR A 290 7.95 -6.73 -3.75
C THR A 290 9.30 -6.88 -4.46
N ALA A 291 9.35 -7.53 -5.64
CA ALA A 291 10.56 -7.56 -6.45
C ALA A 291 11.04 -6.14 -6.81
N LYS A 292 10.14 -5.28 -7.31
CA LYS A 292 10.45 -3.87 -7.63
C LYS A 292 10.91 -3.06 -6.42
N LEU A 293 10.35 -3.28 -5.22
CA LEU A 293 10.78 -2.60 -3.99
C LEU A 293 12.21 -2.94 -3.58
N ASN A 294 12.72 -4.10 -4.02
CA ASN A 294 14.08 -4.59 -3.75
C ASN A 294 15.01 -4.44 -4.97
N ASP A 295 14.65 -3.58 -5.94
CA ASP A 295 15.42 -3.30 -7.14
C ASP A 295 15.72 -4.56 -7.99
N VAL A 296 14.81 -5.55 -7.93
CA VAL A 296 14.89 -6.80 -8.69
C VAL A 296 13.99 -6.71 -9.93
N ASP A 297 14.52 -7.05 -11.10
CA ASP A 297 13.70 -7.20 -12.30
C ASP A 297 12.68 -8.33 -12.14
N PRO A 298 11.37 -8.04 -12.07
CA PRO A 298 10.36 -9.07 -11.84
C PRO A 298 10.31 -10.12 -12.92
N ARG A 299 10.64 -9.77 -14.18
CA ARG A 299 10.62 -10.70 -15.30
C ARG A 299 11.73 -11.75 -15.19
N ALA A 300 12.96 -11.31 -14.92
CA ALA A 300 14.10 -12.20 -14.75
C ALA A 300 13.93 -13.08 -13.50
N TRP A 301 13.48 -12.48 -12.40
CA TRP A 301 13.22 -13.18 -11.15
C TRP A 301 12.13 -14.24 -11.30
N LEU A 302 10.96 -13.91 -11.85
CA LEU A 302 9.87 -14.87 -12.07
C LEU A 302 10.28 -16.02 -13.01
N ALA A 303 11.09 -15.74 -14.04
CA ALA A 303 11.56 -16.77 -14.96
C ALA A 303 12.45 -17.79 -14.24
N ASP A 304 13.40 -17.31 -13.43
CA ASP A 304 14.31 -18.18 -12.66
C ASP A 304 13.56 -18.95 -11.55
N VAL A 305 12.67 -18.29 -10.82
CA VAL A 305 11.88 -18.92 -9.76
C VAL A 305 10.98 -20.02 -10.32
N LEU A 306 10.23 -19.75 -11.40
CA LEU A 306 9.35 -20.76 -12.00
C LEU A 306 10.11 -21.96 -12.57
N ALA A 307 11.35 -21.78 -13.02
CA ALA A 307 12.20 -22.87 -13.49
C ALA A 307 12.69 -23.79 -12.35
N ARG A 308 12.71 -23.30 -11.11
CA ARG A 308 13.32 -24.03 -9.98
C ARG A 308 12.35 -24.43 -8.87
N ILE A 309 11.24 -23.73 -8.72
CA ILE A 309 10.38 -23.84 -7.53
C ILE A 309 9.80 -25.24 -7.33
N ALA A 310 9.55 -25.98 -8.41
CA ALA A 310 8.99 -27.33 -8.35
C ALA A 310 9.93 -28.32 -7.65
N ASP A 311 11.25 -28.16 -7.84
CA ASP A 311 12.28 -29.04 -7.30
C ASP A 311 13.00 -28.43 -6.09
N HIS A 312 12.59 -27.20 -5.70
CA HIS A 312 13.25 -26.50 -4.59
C HIS A 312 12.73 -26.99 -3.23
N PRO A 313 13.63 -27.32 -2.27
CA PRO A 313 13.20 -27.81 -0.95
C PRO A 313 12.27 -26.81 -0.24
N ALA A 314 11.14 -27.27 0.27
CA ALA A 314 10.15 -26.43 0.95
C ALA A 314 10.75 -25.62 2.13
N SER A 315 11.70 -26.22 2.87
CA SER A 315 12.41 -25.55 3.97
C SER A 315 13.34 -24.40 3.51
N ARG A 316 13.66 -24.32 2.22
CA ARG A 316 14.57 -23.34 1.63
C ARG A 316 13.89 -22.35 0.68
N LEU A 317 12.57 -22.35 0.59
CA LEU A 317 11.83 -21.43 -0.28
C LEU A 317 12.14 -19.95 -0.01
N HIS A 318 12.56 -19.59 1.20
CA HIS A 318 13.00 -18.24 1.54
C HIS A 318 14.19 -17.74 0.68
N GLU A 319 15.00 -18.65 0.11
CA GLU A 319 16.12 -18.29 -0.79
C GLU A 319 15.62 -17.75 -2.15
N LEU A 320 14.39 -18.07 -2.53
CA LEU A 320 13.75 -17.58 -3.75
C LEU A 320 13.08 -16.21 -3.60
N LEU A 321 13.02 -15.67 -2.38
CA LEU A 321 12.46 -14.34 -2.15
C LEU A 321 13.30 -13.24 -2.84
N PRO A 322 12.68 -12.17 -3.36
CA PRO A 322 13.39 -11.18 -4.15
C PRO A 322 14.67 -10.64 -3.51
N TRP A 323 14.62 -10.30 -2.24
CA TRP A 323 15.78 -9.76 -1.50
C TRP A 323 16.91 -10.75 -1.24
N ASN A 324 16.63 -12.06 -1.24
CA ASN A 324 17.63 -13.11 -1.13
C ASN A 324 18.15 -13.52 -2.50
N TRP A 325 17.32 -13.45 -3.54
CA TRP A 325 17.67 -13.77 -4.91
C TRP A 325 18.79 -12.84 -5.45
N THR A 326 18.71 -11.55 -5.20
CA THR A 326 19.75 -10.58 -5.57
C THR A 326 21.08 -10.91 -4.90
N ARG A 327 21.06 -11.22 -3.58
CA ARG A 327 22.28 -11.63 -2.84
C ARG A 327 22.92 -12.91 -3.38
N ALA A 328 22.09 -13.88 -3.78
CA ALA A 328 22.60 -15.14 -4.35
C ALA A 328 23.27 -14.94 -5.71
N ARG A 329 22.84 -13.95 -6.51
CA ARG A 329 23.51 -13.61 -7.79
C ARG A 329 24.84 -12.91 -7.56
N GLU A 330 24.89 -11.90 -6.71
CA GLU A 330 26.14 -11.19 -6.37
C GLU A 330 27.22 -12.14 -5.84
N GLY A 331 26.85 -13.11 -5.01
CA GLY A 331 27.78 -14.13 -4.53
C GLY A 331 28.28 -15.12 -5.60
N LYS A 332 27.54 -15.30 -6.71
CA LYS A 332 27.98 -16.15 -7.85
C LYS A 332 28.82 -15.40 -8.89
N GLU A 333 28.63 -14.09 -8.99
CA GLU A 333 29.45 -13.23 -9.88
C GLU A 333 30.81 -12.88 -9.25
N ALA A 334 30.91 -13.01 -7.90
CA ALA A 334 32.16 -12.80 -7.15
C ALA A 334 32.99 -14.08 -6.91
N ALA A 335 32.52 -15.28 -7.30
CA ALA A 335 33.20 -16.57 -7.21
C ALA A 335 33.58 -17.07 -8.60
#